data_8e72e6600fb868695607c3fdad863a51
#
_entry.id   8e72e6600fb868695607c3fdad863a51
#
_cell.length_a   1.000
_cell.length_b   1.000
_cell.length_c   1.000
_cell.angle_alpha   90.00
_cell.angle_beta   90.00
_cell.angle_gamma   90.00
#
_symmetry.space_group_name_H-M   'P 1'
#
loop_
_entity.id
_entity.type
_entity.pdbx_description
1 polymer ?
#
loop_
_entity_poly.entity_id
_entity_poly.type
_entity_poly.pdbx_seq_one_letter_code
_entity_poly.pdbx_strand_id
1 'polypeptide(L)'
;MLRLRTMATALLILVIAMPAWGDITIASWNIKHAGSQNGKHFGKVGHIGSTFDLLAAQEIMSEEGAEQLHRALEAESGEPWDYLLSHLIGRGSYREAYGFFWRKSTVEYVDGAVVFLDSTDVFAREPMSARFRSRLTGTTFAIGNIHVLYGNSVRDRLPEINALADYWEWMGEIYPGTPRLLVGDFNLDSRHAAFQPLLGSGAVAAVYDGNGTTLSTIEGRYPNHYDHIFKEAGAFNVTSRGIMRFPNEMGMTNARARDVVSDHVPVWIALGNAPVPRLESYRAGTVLPTIAANDPTYDCIEINDSSAGELARLPHIGEARAQAIIDGRPWAKTQALTAIRGLGDARVNDIDHSGMLCN
;
A
#
# COMPACT_ATOMS: atom_id res chain seq x y z
N MET A 1 34.05 -41.62 60.60
CA MET A 1 33.10 -41.63 59.47
C MET A 1 32.67 -40.19 59.19
N LEU A 2 33.29 -39.55 58.24
CA LEU A 2 33.03 -38.14 57.87
C LEU A 2 32.07 -38.13 56.70
N ARG A 3 30.82 -37.57 56.89
CA ARG A 3 29.82 -37.48 55.84
C ARG A 3 30.08 -36.16 55.10
N LEU A 4 30.55 -36.24 53.84
CA LEU A 4 30.60 -35.14 52.89
C LEU A 4 29.17 -34.79 52.49
N ARG A 5 28.71 -33.57 52.75
CA ARG A 5 27.49 -32.97 52.20
C ARG A 5 27.85 -32.23 50.93
N THR A 6 27.46 -32.79 49.79
CA THR A 6 27.53 -32.11 48.48
C THR A 6 26.41 -31.09 48.43
N MET A 7 26.75 -29.78 48.43
CA MET A 7 25.82 -28.69 48.09
C MET A 7 25.76 -28.58 46.57
N ALA A 8 24.60 -28.91 46.02
CA ALA A 8 24.31 -28.64 44.61
C ALA A 8 23.88 -27.18 44.48
N THR A 9 24.72 -26.38 43.89
CA THR A 9 24.38 -24.98 43.52
C THR A 9 23.53 -25.01 42.24
N ALA A 10 22.24 -24.77 42.37
CA ALA A 10 21.37 -24.58 41.21
C ALA A 10 21.66 -23.20 40.55
N LEU A 11 22.24 -23.22 39.37
CA LEU A 11 22.44 -22.02 38.55
C LEU A 11 21.10 -21.64 37.93
N LEU A 12 20.44 -20.61 38.48
CA LEU A 12 19.22 -20.04 37.91
C LEU A 12 19.61 -19.21 36.68
N ILE A 13 19.45 -19.78 35.48
CA ILE A 13 19.63 -19.05 34.24
C ILE A 13 18.38 -18.16 34.07
N LEU A 14 18.55 -16.87 34.34
CA LEU A 14 17.52 -15.86 34.05
C LEU A 14 17.52 -15.66 32.51
N VAL A 15 16.63 -16.34 31.81
CA VAL A 15 16.36 -16.06 30.40
C VAL A 15 15.62 -14.73 30.36
N ILE A 16 16.35 -13.64 30.12
CA ILE A 16 15.76 -12.35 29.77
C ILE A 16 15.15 -12.58 28.39
N ALA A 17 13.83 -12.78 28.33
CA ALA A 17 13.09 -12.75 27.08
C ALA A 17 13.26 -11.35 26.49
N MET A 18 14.19 -11.19 25.56
CA MET A 18 14.23 -9.99 24.73
C MET A 18 12.87 -9.90 24.02
N PRO A 19 12.23 -8.71 23.97
CA PRO A 19 11.02 -8.56 23.19
C PRO A 19 11.33 -9.01 21.75
N ALA A 20 10.57 -9.98 21.27
CA ALA A 20 10.70 -10.45 19.90
C ALA A 20 10.17 -9.35 18.99
N TRP A 21 11.06 -8.63 18.34
CA TRP A 21 10.73 -7.58 17.38
C TRP A 21 10.29 -8.24 16.05
N GLY A 22 9.28 -7.67 15.40
CA GLY A 22 8.77 -8.22 14.16
C GLY A 22 9.82 -8.30 13.05
N ASP A 23 9.87 -9.42 12.36
CA ASP A 23 10.75 -9.64 11.20
C ASP A 23 9.97 -9.36 9.91
N ILE A 24 9.41 -8.16 9.79
CA ILE A 24 8.59 -7.75 8.65
C ILE A 24 9.01 -6.39 8.12
N THR A 25 8.69 -6.15 6.87
CA THR A 25 8.83 -4.85 6.21
C THR A 25 7.47 -4.17 6.11
N ILE A 26 7.43 -2.89 6.47
CA ILE A 26 6.23 -2.06 6.44
C ILE A 26 6.49 -0.86 5.55
N ALA A 27 5.58 -0.60 4.60
CA ALA A 27 5.67 0.54 3.71
C ALA A 27 4.43 1.42 3.77
N SER A 28 4.61 2.70 3.46
CA SER A 28 3.56 3.66 3.14
C SER A 28 3.75 4.18 1.73
N TRP A 29 2.67 4.26 0.97
CA TRP A 29 2.73 4.72 -0.41
C TRP A 29 1.42 5.35 -0.87
N ASN A 30 1.49 6.61 -1.27
CA ASN A 30 0.44 7.23 -2.08
C ASN A 30 0.52 6.65 -3.49
N ILE A 31 -0.48 5.85 -3.87
CA ILE A 31 -0.49 5.12 -5.14
C ILE A 31 -1.20 5.88 -6.27
N LYS A 32 -1.47 7.15 -6.08
CA LYS A 32 -2.05 8.07 -7.06
C LYS A 32 -3.30 7.54 -7.76
N HIS A 33 -4.46 7.85 -7.23
CA HIS A 33 -5.77 7.61 -7.85
C HIS A 33 -6.00 6.18 -8.37
N ALA A 34 -5.70 5.15 -7.58
CA ALA A 34 -5.96 3.77 -7.97
C ALA A 34 -7.46 3.53 -8.16
N GLY A 35 -7.86 3.05 -9.35
CA GLY A 35 -9.26 2.80 -9.69
C GLY A 35 -10.01 3.96 -10.35
N SER A 36 -9.34 5.08 -10.70
CA SER A 36 -9.95 6.22 -11.40
C SER A 36 -9.82 6.16 -12.93
N GLN A 37 -9.56 5.00 -13.51
CA GLN A 37 -9.39 4.80 -14.96
C GLN A 37 -8.32 5.73 -15.59
N ASN A 38 -7.24 5.98 -14.87
CA ASN A 38 -6.18 6.92 -15.26
C ASN A 38 -5.01 6.25 -16.00
N GLY A 39 -5.18 5.05 -16.55
CA GLY A 39 -4.12 4.32 -17.26
C GLY A 39 -3.05 3.70 -16.34
N LYS A 40 -3.36 3.52 -15.06
CA LYS A 40 -2.46 2.91 -14.07
C LYS A 40 -2.11 1.47 -14.44
N HIS A 41 -0.83 1.16 -14.38
CA HIS A 41 -0.32 -0.18 -14.63
C HIS A 41 -0.21 -0.98 -13.32
N PHE A 42 -1.31 -1.63 -12.92
CA PHE A 42 -1.38 -2.35 -11.65
C PHE A 42 -0.30 -3.43 -11.49
N GLY A 43 0.10 -4.13 -12.55
CA GLY A 43 1.23 -5.08 -12.49
C GLY A 43 2.51 -4.43 -11.97
N LYS A 44 2.85 -3.21 -12.43
CA LYS A 44 4.01 -2.48 -11.92
C LYS A 44 3.82 -2.01 -10.47
N VAL A 45 2.61 -1.59 -10.12
CA VAL A 45 2.28 -1.22 -8.72
C VAL A 45 2.39 -2.44 -7.81
N GLY A 46 1.84 -3.58 -8.22
CA GLY A 46 1.97 -4.86 -7.53
C GLY A 46 3.42 -5.32 -7.38
N HIS A 47 4.22 -5.21 -8.45
CA HIS A 47 5.64 -5.57 -8.42
C HIS A 47 6.42 -4.77 -7.36
N ILE A 48 6.15 -3.46 -7.26
CA ILE A 48 6.76 -2.61 -6.24
C ILE A 48 6.21 -2.97 -4.86
N GLY A 49 4.89 -3.03 -4.71
CA GLY A 49 4.21 -3.28 -3.43
C GLY A 49 4.53 -4.65 -2.84
N SER A 50 4.69 -5.67 -3.68
CA SER A 50 5.00 -7.04 -3.26
C SER A 50 6.40 -7.22 -2.64
N THR A 51 7.26 -6.22 -2.71
CA THR A 51 8.56 -6.23 -2.01
C THR A 51 8.43 -6.01 -0.50
N PHE A 52 7.24 -5.64 -0.02
CA PHE A 52 6.93 -5.39 1.39
C PHE A 52 6.02 -6.49 1.94
N ASP A 53 5.94 -6.60 3.28
CA ASP A 53 5.03 -7.51 3.96
C ASP A 53 3.70 -6.85 4.31
N LEU A 54 3.71 -5.54 4.61
CA LEU A 54 2.54 -4.71 4.87
C LEU A 54 2.69 -3.38 4.15
N LEU A 55 1.71 -3.04 3.33
CA LEU A 55 1.61 -1.80 2.59
C LEU A 55 0.40 -0.99 3.06
N ALA A 56 0.64 0.22 3.58
CA ALA A 56 -0.40 1.23 3.81
C ALA A 56 -0.48 2.13 2.57
N ALA A 57 -1.62 2.10 1.88
CA ALA A 57 -1.83 2.82 0.63
C ALA A 57 -2.82 3.98 0.79
N GLN A 58 -2.56 5.10 0.14
CA GLN A 58 -3.42 6.27 0.02
C GLN A 58 -3.85 6.45 -1.44
N GLU A 59 -4.89 7.25 -1.65
CA GLU A 59 -5.48 7.53 -2.96
C GLU A 59 -6.07 6.29 -3.66
N ILE A 60 -6.79 5.46 -2.93
CA ILE A 60 -7.62 4.41 -3.52
C ILE A 60 -8.99 5.01 -3.82
N MET A 61 -9.35 5.10 -5.10
CA MET A 61 -10.54 5.83 -5.56
C MET A 61 -11.79 4.96 -5.67
N SER A 62 -11.63 3.64 -5.60
CA SER A 62 -12.74 2.69 -5.69
C SER A 62 -12.35 1.33 -5.13
N GLU A 63 -13.35 0.53 -4.77
CA GLU A 63 -13.18 -0.87 -4.37
C GLU A 63 -12.51 -1.69 -5.48
N GLU A 64 -12.89 -1.45 -6.74
CA GLU A 64 -12.25 -2.08 -7.90
C GLU A 64 -10.74 -1.77 -7.96
N GLY A 65 -10.33 -0.53 -7.65
CA GLY A 65 -8.92 -0.15 -7.57
C GLY A 65 -8.16 -0.91 -6.47
N ALA A 66 -8.79 -1.13 -5.32
CA ALA A 66 -8.23 -1.96 -4.26
C ALA A 66 -8.10 -3.42 -4.68
N GLU A 67 -9.13 -3.99 -5.32
CA GLU A 67 -9.10 -5.36 -5.83
C GLU A 67 -8.02 -5.56 -6.90
N GLN A 68 -7.87 -4.60 -7.83
CA GLN A 68 -6.83 -4.67 -8.86
C GLN A 68 -5.43 -4.62 -8.23
N LEU A 69 -5.21 -3.79 -7.18
CA LEU A 69 -3.96 -3.79 -6.44
C LEU A 69 -3.74 -5.12 -5.72
N HIS A 70 -4.75 -5.63 -5.03
CA HIS A 70 -4.68 -6.90 -4.31
C HIS A 70 -4.26 -8.05 -5.25
N ARG A 71 -4.96 -8.21 -6.38
CA ARG A 71 -4.61 -9.22 -7.39
C ARG A 71 -3.18 -9.04 -7.94
N ALA A 72 -2.76 -7.80 -8.17
CA ALA A 72 -1.41 -7.52 -8.64
C ALA A 72 -0.33 -7.89 -7.62
N LEU A 73 -0.60 -7.66 -6.31
CA LEU A 73 0.31 -8.07 -5.23
C LEU A 73 0.45 -9.60 -5.16
N GLU A 74 -0.66 -10.33 -5.24
CA GLU A 74 -0.65 -11.80 -5.30
C GLU A 74 0.06 -12.32 -6.54
N ALA A 75 -0.24 -11.72 -7.69
CA ALA A 75 0.36 -12.07 -8.97
C ALA A 75 1.88 -11.94 -8.96
N GLU A 76 2.40 -10.83 -8.46
CA GLU A 76 3.83 -10.53 -8.46
C GLU A 76 4.61 -11.26 -7.37
N SER A 77 3.98 -11.54 -6.23
CA SER A 77 4.63 -12.28 -5.13
C SER A 77 4.53 -13.80 -5.25
N GLY A 78 3.51 -14.28 -5.96
CA GLY A 78 3.17 -15.71 -5.98
C GLY A 78 2.63 -16.23 -4.64
N GLU A 79 2.18 -15.35 -3.75
CA GLU A 79 1.68 -15.67 -2.40
C GLU A 79 0.32 -15.03 -2.13
N PRO A 80 -0.50 -15.61 -1.24
CA PRO A 80 -1.76 -15.04 -0.84
C PRO A 80 -1.57 -13.73 -0.06
N TRP A 81 -2.33 -12.71 -0.46
CA TRP A 81 -2.47 -11.44 0.26
C TRP A 81 -3.89 -11.30 0.81
N ASP A 82 -4.08 -10.28 1.61
CA ASP A 82 -5.38 -9.84 2.08
C ASP A 82 -5.36 -8.31 2.22
N TYR A 83 -6.52 -7.69 2.36
CA TYR A 83 -6.58 -6.25 2.51
C TYR A 83 -7.75 -5.78 3.38
N LEU A 84 -7.60 -4.60 3.96
CA LEU A 84 -8.63 -3.79 4.58
C LEU A 84 -8.76 -2.48 3.82
N LEU A 85 -9.98 -2.07 3.54
CA LEU A 85 -10.28 -0.81 2.86
C LEU A 85 -11.24 0.02 3.71
N SER A 86 -10.98 1.32 3.88
CA SER A 86 -11.97 2.24 4.44
C SER A 86 -13.12 2.46 3.43
N HIS A 87 -14.22 3.03 3.89
CA HIS A 87 -15.13 3.68 2.95
C HIS A 87 -14.44 4.89 2.28
N LEU A 88 -15.02 5.42 1.21
CA LEU A 88 -14.51 6.63 0.57
C LEU A 88 -14.70 7.85 1.49
N ILE A 89 -13.60 8.42 1.95
CA ILE A 89 -13.53 9.52 2.91
C ILE A 89 -13.15 10.81 2.18
N GLY A 90 -13.70 11.92 2.58
CA GLY A 90 -13.34 13.25 2.09
C GLY A 90 -14.50 14.22 2.08
N ARG A 91 -14.17 15.51 2.18
CA ARG A 91 -15.10 16.62 2.08
C ARG A 91 -15.35 16.95 0.60
N GLY A 92 -16.58 17.05 0.21
CA GLY A 92 -16.95 17.43 -1.16
C GLY A 92 -16.90 16.31 -2.18
N SER A 93 -16.49 16.62 -3.41
CA SER A 93 -16.48 15.68 -4.54
C SER A 93 -15.24 14.79 -4.59
N TYR A 94 -14.11 15.24 -4.05
CA TYR A 94 -12.90 14.42 -3.96
C TYR A 94 -12.98 13.52 -2.73
N ARG A 95 -13.00 12.24 -2.95
CA ARG A 95 -12.99 11.22 -1.91
C ARG A 95 -12.06 10.09 -2.29
N GLU A 96 -11.40 9.52 -1.30
CA GLU A 96 -10.50 8.38 -1.45
C GLU A 96 -10.68 7.42 -0.28
N ALA A 97 -10.23 6.20 -0.44
CA ALA A 97 -10.12 5.24 0.63
C ALA A 97 -8.66 5.03 1.04
N TYR A 98 -8.46 4.68 2.30
CA TYR A 98 -7.22 4.13 2.82
C TYR A 98 -7.26 2.63 2.74
N GLY A 99 -6.14 2.01 2.31
CA GLY A 99 -5.98 0.57 2.28
C GLY A 99 -4.79 0.11 3.10
N PHE A 100 -4.96 -1.05 3.75
CA PHE A 100 -3.85 -1.86 4.24
C PHE A 100 -3.85 -3.16 3.46
N PHE A 101 -2.74 -3.51 2.84
CA PHE A 101 -2.54 -4.75 2.11
C PHE A 101 -1.41 -5.53 2.76
N TRP A 102 -1.59 -6.82 3.03
CA TRP A 102 -0.57 -7.60 3.73
C TRP A 102 -0.43 -9.00 3.18
N ARG A 103 0.81 -9.48 3.21
CA ARG A 103 1.20 -10.86 2.89
C ARG A 103 0.75 -11.79 4.01
N LYS A 104 -0.14 -12.74 3.71
CA LYS A 104 -0.76 -13.63 4.74
C LYS A 104 0.24 -14.57 5.40
N SER A 105 1.38 -14.87 4.75
CA SER A 105 2.42 -15.71 5.32
C SER A 105 3.21 -15.03 6.46
N THR A 106 3.32 -13.67 6.43
CA THR A 106 4.17 -12.93 7.37
C THR A 106 3.38 -12.03 8.31
N VAL A 107 2.20 -11.53 7.90
CA VAL A 107 1.39 -10.59 8.66
C VAL A 107 -0.02 -11.14 8.86
N GLU A 108 -0.61 -10.81 10.00
CA GLU A 108 -1.99 -11.13 10.37
C GLU A 108 -2.70 -9.86 10.82
N TYR A 109 -3.89 -9.63 10.30
CA TYR A 109 -4.82 -8.66 10.86
C TYR A 109 -5.38 -9.21 12.19
N VAL A 110 -5.35 -8.40 13.24
CA VAL A 110 -5.84 -8.79 14.57
C VAL A 110 -7.23 -8.23 14.79
N ASP A 111 -7.37 -6.92 14.77
CA ASP A 111 -8.62 -6.18 14.98
C ASP A 111 -8.45 -4.67 14.68
N GLY A 112 -9.47 -3.88 14.97
CA GLY A 112 -9.53 -2.45 14.67
C GLY A 112 -10.25 -2.22 13.35
N ALA A 113 -9.59 -1.66 12.34
CA ALA A 113 -10.20 -1.17 11.09
C ALA A 113 -11.15 0.01 11.35
N VAL A 114 -10.66 0.98 12.12
CA VAL A 114 -11.44 2.12 12.60
C VAL A 114 -11.00 3.38 11.87
N VAL A 115 -11.97 4.10 11.31
CA VAL A 115 -11.79 5.49 10.87
C VAL A 115 -11.99 6.40 12.08
N PHE A 116 -11.08 7.35 12.26
CA PHE A 116 -11.11 8.27 13.40
C PHE A 116 -12.41 9.10 13.41
N LEU A 117 -13.08 9.13 14.54
CA LEU A 117 -14.26 10.00 14.72
C LEU A 117 -13.79 11.41 15.07
N ASP A 118 -13.53 12.23 14.07
CA ASP A 118 -13.11 13.62 14.22
C ASP A 118 -14.32 14.52 14.55
N SER A 119 -14.61 14.66 15.83
CA SER A 119 -15.75 15.48 16.30
C SER A 119 -15.57 16.98 16.03
N THR A 120 -14.36 17.42 15.75
CA THR A 120 -14.01 18.83 15.48
C THR A 120 -13.88 19.12 13.98
N ASP A 121 -14.01 18.10 13.13
CA ASP A 121 -13.96 18.17 11.68
C ASP A 121 -12.68 18.88 11.17
N VAL A 122 -11.54 18.55 11.77
CA VAL A 122 -10.23 19.11 11.38
C VAL A 122 -9.70 18.42 10.14
N PHE A 123 -9.76 17.08 10.10
CA PHE A 123 -9.24 16.30 8.98
C PHE A 123 -10.18 16.39 7.77
N ALA A 124 -9.63 16.69 6.59
CA ALA A 124 -10.37 16.62 5.33
C ALA A 124 -10.70 15.17 4.97
N ARG A 125 -9.86 14.25 5.42
CA ARG A 125 -9.99 12.79 5.34
C ARG A 125 -9.51 12.22 6.66
N GLU A 126 -10.43 11.70 7.44
CA GLU A 126 -10.16 11.15 8.76
C GLU A 126 -9.24 9.94 8.64
N PRO A 127 -8.17 9.83 9.44
CA PRO A 127 -7.24 8.70 9.39
C PRO A 127 -7.92 7.37 9.70
N MET A 128 -7.45 6.30 9.06
CA MET A 128 -7.86 4.92 9.36
C MET A 128 -6.75 4.22 10.13
N SER A 129 -7.11 3.43 11.15
CA SER A 129 -6.17 2.59 11.89
C SER A 129 -6.62 1.15 12.02
N ALA A 130 -5.65 0.25 12.18
CA ALA A 130 -5.88 -1.16 12.43
C ALA A 130 -4.72 -1.75 13.24
N ARG A 131 -4.95 -2.92 13.87
CA ARG A 131 -3.94 -3.66 14.61
C ARG A 131 -3.54 -4.91 13.86
N PHE A 132 -2.23 -5.08 13.68
CA PHE A 132 -1.61 -6.20 13.00
C PHE A 132 -0.64 -6.94 13.92
N ARG A 133 -0.29 -8.15 13.52
CA ARG A 133 0.69 -9.00 14.19
C ARG A 133 1.65 -9.59 13.17
N SER A 134 2.94 -9.57 13.47
CA SER A 134 3.92 -10.39 12.75
C SER A 134 3.67 -11.86 13.09
N ARG A 135 3.46 -12.71 12.07
CA ARG A 135 3.36 -14.15 12.24
C ARG A 135 4.70 -14.79 12.59
N LEU A 136 5.80 -14.12 12.24
CA LEU A 136 7.15 -14.63 12.45
C LEU A 136 7.59 -14.51 13.91
N THR A 137 7.18 -13.46 14.61
CA THR A 137 7.63 -13.15 15.97
C THR A 137 6.49 -13.03 16.99
N GLY A 138 5.24 -12.95 16.52
CA GLY A 138 4.08 -12.71 17.37
C GLY A 138 3.93 -11.27 17.84
N THR A 139 4.82 -10.35 17.42
CA THR A 139 4.77 -8.93 17.81
C THR A 139 3.54 -8.27 17.21
N THR A 140 2.73 -7.65 18.06
CA THR A 140 1.53 -6.91 17.67
C THR A 140 1.82 -5.41 17.68
N PHE A 141 1.28 -4.67 16.70
CA PHE A 141 1.39 -3.22 16.59
C PHE A 141 0.12 -2.62 15.98
N ALA A 142 -0.16 -1.37 16.30
CA ALA A 142 -1.21 -0.58 15.68
C ALA A 142 -0.60 0.35 14.63
N ILE A 143 -1.30 0.53 13.51
CA ILE A 143 -0.85 1.41 12.43
C ILE A 143 -1.99 2.31 11.98
N GLY A 144 -1.76 3.63 11.98
CA GLY A 144 -2.63 4.65 11.41
C GLY A 144 -2.16 5.01 10.00
N ASN A 145 -3.10 5.17 9.08
CA ASN A 145 -2.87 5.57 7.69
C ASN A 145 -3.59 6.89 7.42
N ILE A 146 -2.87 7.87 6.89
CA ILE A 146 -3.38 9.23 6.67
C ILE A 146 -2.93 9.80 5.31
N HIS A 147 -3.77 10.67 4.75
CA HIS A 147 -3.39 11.57 3.66
C HIS A 147 -3.88 12.99 3.99
N VAL A 148 -2.96 13.83 4.44
CA VAL A 148 -3.21 15.22 4.85
C VAL A 148 -3.60 16.06 3.64
N LEU A 149 -4.51 17.01 3.83
CA LEU A 149 -4.91 17.96 2.80
C LEU A 149 -3.69 18.65 2.16
N TYR A 150 -3.63 18.66 0.83
CA TYR A 150 -2.60 19.45 0.11
C TYR A 150 -2.88 20.95 0.18
N GLY A 151 -4.14 21.37 -0.05
CA GLY A 151 -4.56 22.77 -0.06
C GLY A 151 -3.88 23.61 -1.12
N ASN A 152 -4.01 24.92 -0.98
CA ASN A 152 -3.39 25.92 -1.88
C ASN A 152 -2.03 26.40 -1.33
N SER A 153 -1.76 26.14 -0.07
CA SER A 153 -0.56 26.60 0.64
C SER A 153 -0.20 25.67 1.79
N VAL A 154 1.03 25.79 2.30
CA VAL A 154 1.45 25.08 3.52
C VAL A 154 0.52 25.40 4.71
N ARG A 155 0.00 26.64 4.79
CA ARG A 155 -0.90 27.08 5.88
C ARG A 155 -2.15 26.21 5.99
N ASP A 156 -2.66 25.71 4.87
CA ASP A 156 -3.91 24.94 4.83
C ASP A 156 -3.72 23.52 5.44
N ARG A 157 -2.49 23.02 5.49
CA ARG A 157 -2.10 21.72 6.03
C ARG A 157 -1.92 21.73 7.54
N LEU A 158 -1.56 22.91 8.11
CA LEU A 158 -1.15 23.04 9.51
C LEU A 158 -2.22 22.59 10.52
N PRO A 159 -3.52 22.84 10.31
CA PRO A 159 -4.54 22.35 11.24
C PRO A 159 -4.50 20.82 11.40
N GLU A 160 -4.48 20.08 10.29
CA GLU A 160 -4.42 18.61 10.32
C GLU A 160 -3.11 18.11 10.94
N ILE A 161 -1.96 18.71 10.56
CA ILE A 161 -0.65 18.34 11.12
C ILE A 161 -0.59 18.56 12.63
N ASN A 162 -1.14 19.66 13.13
CA ASN A 162 -1.20 19.91 14.58
C ASN A 162 -2.13 18.92 15.32
N ALA A 163 -3.22 18.50 14.68
CA ALA A 163 -4.18 17.54 15.25
C ALA A 163 -3.66 16.09 15.27
N LEU A 164 -2.52 15.80 14.61
CA LEU A 164 -1.92 14.47 14.66
C LEU A 164 -1.53 14.02 16.06
N ALA A 165 -1.22 14.93 16.96
CA ALA A 165 -0.93 14.62 18.35
C ALA A 165 -2.16 14.01 19.04
N ASP A 166 -3.34 14.62 18.88
CA ASP A 166 -4.60 14.14 19.45
C ASP A 166 -4.97 12.77 18.85
N TYR A 167 -4.81 12.61 17.54
CA TYR A 167 -5.01 11.32 16.89
C TYR A 167 -4.04 10.24 17.39
N TRP A 168 -2.77 10.59 17.59
CA TRP A 168 -1.77 9.69 18.16
C TRP A 168 -2.10 9.24 19.57
N GLU A 169 -2.57 10.14 20.42
CA GLU A 169 -3.00 9.83 21.78
C GLU A 169 -4.25 8.94 21.78
N TRP A 170 -5.24 9.27 20.93
CA TRP A 170 -6.43 8.45 20.73
C TRP A 170 -6.09 7.02 20.27
N MET A 171 -5.12 6.83 19.36
CA MET A 171 -4.64 5.49 19.02
C MET A 171 -4.12 4.72 20.24
N GLY A 172 -3.47 5.40 21.20
CA GLY A 172 -3.03 4.80 22.44
C GLY A 172 -4.19 4.36 23.35
N GLU A 173 -5.29 5.08 23.31
CA GLU A 173 -6.51 4.75 24.07
C GLU A 173 -7.24 3.53 23.50
N ILE A 174 -7.41 3.47 22.17
CA ILE A 174 -8.15 2.36 21.51
C ILE A 174 -7.31 1.09 21.33
N TYR A 175 -5.97 1.21 21.36
CA TYR A 175 -5.03 0.08 21.29
C TYR A 175 -4.11 0.05 22.51
N PRO A 176 -4.64 -0.10 23.74
CA PRO A 176 -3.85 0.03 24.95
C PRO A 176 -2.71 -0.98 25.02
N GLY A 177 -1.52 -0.48 25.36
CA GLY A 177 -0.30 -1.30 25.46
C GLY A 177 0.25 -1.82 24.13
N THR A 178 -0.29 -1.37 23.00
CA THR A 178 0.16 -1.77 21.67
C THR A 178 1.06 -0.68 21.07
N PRO A 179 2.29 -0.99 20.65
CA PRO A 179 3.15 -0.04 19.93
C PRO A 179 2.50 0.54 18.69
N ARG A 180 2.72 1.84 18.43
CA ARG A 180 2.02 2.58 17.38
C ARG A 180 2.94 3.02 16.25
N LEU A 181 2.41 2.94 15.03
CA LEU A 181 2.93 3.55 13.82
C LEU A 181 1.89 4.54 13.27
N LEU A 182 2.33 5.65 12.72
CA LEU A 182 1.50 6.57 11.93
C LEU A 182 2.21 6.79 10.61
N VAL A 183 1.57 6.45 9.51
CA VAL A 183 2.16 6.45 8.18
C VAL A 183 1.25 7.16 7.18
N GLY A 184 1.80 7.66 6.09
CA GLY A 184 1.00 8.28 5.04
C GLY A 184 1.71 9.38 4.27
N ASP A 185 0.91 10.07 3.45
CA ASP A 185 1.27 11.31 2.79
C ASP A 185 0.81 12.49 3.65
N PHE A 186 1.76 13.16 4.27
CA PHE A 186 1.50 14.30 5.15
C PHE A 186 1.53 15.64 4.40
N ASN A 187 1.85 15.62 3.12
CA ASN A 187 1.97 16.82 2.30
C ASN A 187 2.87 17.93 2.89
N LEU A 188 3.72 17.57 3.86
CA LEU A 188 4.62 18.48 4.57
C LEU A 188 5.86 17.72 5.06
N ASP A 189 7.04 18.35 4.97
CA ASP A 189 8.30 17.78 5.49
C ASP A 189 8.22 17.60 7.01
N SER A 190 8.57 16.40 7.51
CA SER A 190 8.49 16.05 8.95
C SER A 190 9.36 16.93 9.88
N ARG A 191 10.29 17.69 9.32
CA ARG A 191 11.10 18.67 10.05
C ARG A 191 10.39 20.01 10.28
N HIS A 192 9.22 20.22 9.66
CA HIS A 192 8.46 21.45 9.86
C HIS A 192 7.98 21.53 11.33
N ALA A 193 8.01 22.74 11.90
CA ALA A 193 7.69 22.97 13.31
C ALA A 193 6.28 22.52 13.72
N ALA A 194 5.34 22.43 12.76
CA ALA A 194 3.98 21.96 13.03
C ALA A 194 3.92 20.51 13.53
N PHE A 195 4.95 19.70 13.31
CA PHE A 195 5.03 18.33 13.85
C PHE A 195 5.46 18.28 15.33
N GLN A 196 5.85 19.41 15.94
CA GLN A 196 6.32 19.42 17.33
C GLN A 196 5.29 18.84 18.34
N PRO A 197 3.98 19.06 18.22
CA PRO A 197 3.01 18.40 19.10
C PRO A 197 3.08 16.87 18.99
N LEU A 198 3.07 16.31 17.78
CA LEU A 198 3.18 14.87 17.54
C LEU A 198 4.49 14.29 18.09
N LEU A 199 5.62 14.98 17.85
CA LEU A 199 6.92 14.55 18.37
C LEU A 199 6.98 14.64 19.90
N GLY A 200 6.31 15.64 20.48
CA GLY A 200 6.15 15.81 21.94
C GLY A 200 5.33 14.70 22.59
N SER A 201 4.39 14.08 21.86
CA SER A 201 3.61 12.92 22.31
C SER A 201 4.34 11.58 22.17
N GLY A 202 5.65 11.61 21.88
CA GLY A 202 6.50 10.42 21.84
C GLY A 202 6.60 9.72 20.47
N ALA A 203 6.09 10.33 19.40
CA ALA A 203 6.32 9.86 18.05
C ALA A 203 7.72 10.28 17.55
N VAL A 204 8.35 9.45 16.72
CA VAL A 204 9.65 9.72 16.11
C VAL A 204 9.59 9.41 14.63
N ALA A 205 10.01 10.34 13.77
CA ALA A 205 10.14 10.08 12.34
C ALA A 205 11.18 8.98 12.08
N ALA A 206 10.75 7.90 11.42
CA ALA A 206 11.60 6.74 11.17
C ALA A 206 12.42 6.85 9.89
N VAL A 207 11.92 7.54 8.87
CA VAL A 207 12.52 7.61 7.53
C VAL A 207 12.84 9.06 7.18
N TYR A 208 14.10 9.33 6.90
CA TYR A 208 14.56 10.58 6.30
C TYR A 208 15.96 10.36 5.72
N ASP A 209 16.17 10.64 4.44
CA ASP A 209 17.46 10.51 3.77
C ASP A 209 17.96 11.81 3.10
N GLY A 210 17.27 12.93 3.36
CA GLY A 210 17.61 14.23 2.79
C GLY A 210 17.01 14.49 1.40
N ASN A 211 16.35 13.50 0.80
CA ASN A 211 15.73 13.60 -0.51
C ASN A 211 14.20 13.48 -0.41
N GLY A 212 13.50 13.95 -1.45
CA GLY A 212 12.04 13.89 -1.48
C GLY A 212 11.48 12.50 -1.78
N THR A 213 10.17 12.41 -1.59
CA THR A 213 9.35 11.22 -1.86
C THR A 213 8.39 11.43 -3.03
N THR A 214 8.22 12.70 -3.51
CA THR A 214 7.42 12.99 -4.70
C THR A 214 8.29 13.02 -5.95
N LEU A 215 7.75 12.56 -7.08
CA LEU A 215 8.42 12.53 -8.38
C LEU A 215 8.21 13.86 -9.13
N SER A 216 9.28 14.48 -9.59
CA SER A 216 9.21 15.52 -10.64
C SER A 216 9.09 14.88 -12.02
N THR A 217 8.70 15.64 -13.04
CA THR A 217 8.85 15.24 -14.45
C THR A 217 10.31 15.30 -14.93
N ILE A 218 11.19 15.94 -14.16
CA ILE A 218 12.64 16.01 -14.44
C ILE A 218 13.29 14.76 -13.85
N GLU A 219 14.08 14.07 -14.66
CA GLU A 219 14.75 12.83 -14.29
C GLU A 219 15.60 12.98 -13.02
N GLY A 220 15.49 11.98 -12.13
CA GLY A 220 16.23 11.91 -10.87
C GLY A 220 15.85 12.96 -9.84
N ARG A 221 14.85 13.81 -10.10
CA ARG A 221 14.42 14.88 -9.18
C ARG A 221 13.23 14.44 -8.33
N TYR A 222 13.40 14.51 -7.01
CA TYR A 222 12.40 14.22 -5.97
C TYR A 222 12.22 15.48 -5.10
N PRO A 223 11.28 16.40 -5.44
CA PRO A 223 11.26 17.75 -4.87
C PRO A 223 10.78 17.83 -3.43
N ASN A 224 9.84 17.00 -3.01
CA ASN A 224 9.18 17.14 -1.72
C ASN A 224 9.30 15.86 -0.89
N HIS A 225 9.55 16.01 0.40
CA HIS A 225 9.55 14.92 1.37
C HIS A 225 8.22 14.93 2.12
N TYR A 226 7.18 14.29 1.57
CA TYR A 226 5.81 14.34 2.06
C TYR A 226 5.35 13.03 2.71
N ASP A 227 5.92 11.91 2.31
CA ASP A 227 5.57 10.60 2.81
C ASP A 227 6.45 10.25 4.01
N HIS A 228 5.82 9.85 5.12
CA HIS A 228 6.53 9.58 6.37
C HIS A 228 6.03 8.32 7.04
N ILE A 229 6.89 7.76 7.89
CA ILE A 229 6.57 6.77 8.90
C ILE A 229 7.01 7.34 10.25
N PHE A 230 6.05 7.63 11.12
CA PHE A 230 6.31 7.92 12.52
C PHE A 230 6.11 6.65 13.34
N LYS A 231 6.98 6.42 14.29
CA LYS A 231 6.92 5.28 15.21
C LYS A 231 6.97 5.73 16.65
N GLU A 232 6.40 4.96 17.55
CA GLU A 232 6.54 5.18 18.98
C GLU A 232 8.01 5.05 19.41
N ALA A 233 8.49 6.02 20.20
CA ALA A 233 9.88 6.07 20.65
C ALA A 233 10.23 4.81 21.46
N GLY A 234 11.34 4.15 21.10
CA GLY A 234 11.82 2.95 21.79
C GLY A 234 11.01 1.66 21.56
N ALA A 235 9.83 1.74 20.90
CA ALA A 235 8.94 0.61 20.78
C ALA A 235 9.26 -0.36 19.62
N PHE A 236 10.04 0.06 18.63
CA PHE A 236 10.36 -0.73 17.45
C PHE A 236 11.88 -0.86 17.21
N ASN A 237 12.35 -2.08 16.95
CA ASN A 237 13.69 -2.33 16.46
C ASN A 237 13.75 -2.17 14.95
N VAL A 238 13.88 -0.94 14.47
CA VAL A 238 14.06 -0.65 13.04
C VAL A 238 15.52 -0.90 12.68
N THR A 239 15.78 -1.95 11.92
CA THR A 239 17.13 -2.37 11.50
C THR A 239 17.53 -1.79 10.16
N SER A 240 16.55 -1.50 9.30
CA SER A 240 16.75 -0.84 8.02
C SER A 240 15.55 0.04 7.68
N ARG A 241 15.78 1.03 6.83
CA ARG A 241 14.74 1.97 6.39
C ARG A 241 15.16 2.63 5.09
N GLY A 242 14.19 3.13 4.32
CA GLY A 242 14.54 3.80 3.08
C GLY A 242 13.35 4.37 2.31
N ILE A 243 13.69 4.92 1.17
CA ILE A 243 12.78 5.41 0.14
C ILE A 243 13.06 4.59 -1.12
N MET A 244 12.07 3.86 -1.62
CA MET A 244 12.23 3.02 -2.80
C MET A 244 12.02 3.84 -4.07
N ARG A 245 13.10 4.28 -4.69
CA ARG A 245 13.07 5.08 -5.92
C ARG A 245 12.88 4.19 -7.14
N PHE A 246 11.73 3.53 -7.21
CA PHE A 246 11.39 2.54 -8.21
C PHE A 246 11.61 2.98 -9.69
N PRO A 247 11.50 4.27 -10.09
CA PRO A 247 11.80 4.63 -11.47
C PRO A 247 13.21 4.22 -11.88
N ASN A 248 14.20 4.49 -11.03
CA ASN A 248 15.60 4.15 -11.31
C ASN A 248 15.82 2.63 -11.38
N GLU A 249 15.23 1.89 -10.43
CA GLU A 249 15.37 0.45 -10.31
C GLU A 249 14.67 -0.30 -11.45
N MET A 250 13.54 0.24 -11.95
CA MET A 250 12.78 -0.31 -13.05
C MET A 250 13.20 0.22 -14.43
N GLY A 251 14.18 1.10 -14.49
CA GLY A 251 14.61 1.73 -15.77
C GLY A 251 13.52 2.59 -16.42
N MET A 252 12.65 3.21 -15.60
CA MET A 252 11.57 4.08 -16.07
C MET A 252 11.98 5.54 -15.98
N THR A 253 11.51 6.35 -16.93
CA THR A 253 11.59 7.79 -16.77
C THR A 253 10.63 8.26 -15.66
N ASN A 254 10.99 9.33 -14.93
CA ASN A 254 10.11 9.92 -13.94
C ASN A 254 8.74 10.29 -14.53
N ALA A 255 8.70 10.83 -15.73
CA ALA A 255 7.47 11.18 -16.43
C ALA A 255 6.57 9.93 -16.62
N ARG A 256 7.15 8.83 -17.12
CA ARG A 256 6.38 7.58 -17.31
C ARG A 256 5.95 6.96 -15.99
N ALA A 257 6.81 7.00 -14.96
CA ALA A 257 6.48 6.50 -13.63
C ALA A 257 5.28 7.24 -13.02
N ARG A 258 5.28 8.60 -13.12
CA ARG A 258 4.15 9.44 -12.69
C ARG A 258 2.85 9.14 -13.43
N ASP A 259 2.96 8.78 -14.69
CA ASP A 259 1.81 8.54 -15.56
C ASP A 259 1.14 7.18 -15.26
N VAL A 260 1.91 6.11 -15.13
CA VAL A 260 1.37 4.74 -15.07
C VAL A 260 1.53 4.04 -13.72
N VAL A 261 2.28 4.60 -12.78
CA VAL A 261 2.51 4.00 -11.45
C VAL A 261 2.05 4.94 -10.36
N SER A 262 2.87 5.90 -9.98
CA SER A 262 2.55 6.95 -9.00
C SER A 262 3.52 8.12 -9.14
N ASP A 263 3.10 9.29 -8.69
CA ASP A 263 3.95 10.45 -8.50
C ASP A 263 4.56 10.54 -7.09
N HIS A 264 4.37 9.51 -6.30
CA HIS A 264 5.06 9.27 -5.04
C HIS A 264 5.86 7.96 -5.10
N VAL A 265 6.91 7.86 -4.30
CA VAL A 265 7.69 6.65 -4.10
C VAL A 265 7.47 6.11 -2.68
N PRO A 266 7.43 4.78 -2.48
CA PRO A 266 7.22 4.20 -1.16
C PRO A 266 8.31 4.61 -0.17
N VAL A 267 7.90 4.92 1.07
CA VAL A 267 8.77 4.96 2.25
C VAL A 267 8.58 3.67 3.04
N TRP A 268 9.65 3.12 3.60
CA TRP A 268 9.58 1.82 4.27
C TRP A 268 10.53 1.70 5.47
N ILE A 269 10.17 0.79 6.37
CA ILE A 269 11.01 0.32 7.48
C ILE A 269 11.07 -1.21 7.48
N ALA A 270 12.19 -1.76 7.91
CA ALA A 270 12.36 -3.17 8.21
C ALA A 270 12.53 -3.35 9.73
N LEU A 271 11.77 -4.26 10.30
CA LEU A 271 11.77 -4.58 11.72
C LEU A 271 12.55 -5.87 11.98
N GLY A 272 13.34 -5.91 13.04
CA GLY A 272 14.08 -7.11 13.44
C GLY A 272 15.10 -7.55 12.38
N ASN A 273 15.00 -8.81 11.93
CA ASN A 273 15.88 -9.38 10.90
C ASN A 273 15.23 -9.40 9.51
N ALA A 274 14.16 -8.61 9.30
CA ALA A 274 13.52 -8.56 8.00
C ALA A 274 14.52 -8.18 6.89
N PRO A 275 14.46 -8.81 5.72
CA PRO A 275 15.34 -8.49 4.62
C PRO A 275 15.10 -7.05 4.14
N VAL A 276 16.15 -6.40 3.66
CA VAL A 276 16.02 -5.09 3.02
C VAL A 276 15.24 -5.27 1.71
N PRO A 277 14.13 -4.56 1.51
CA PRO A 277 13.36 -4.63 0.28
C PRO A 277 14.24 -4.31 -0.93
N ARG A 278 14.18 -5.15 -1.95
CA ARG A 278 14.90 -4.97 -3.21
C ARG A 278 13.93 -5.13 -4.35
N LEU A 279 13.94 -4.16 -5.24
CA LEU A 279 13.15 -4.21 -6.45
C LEU A 279 14.02 -4.78 -7.57
N GLU A 280 13.62 -5.93 -8.09
CA GLU A 280 14.23 -6.48 -9.29
C GLU A 280 13.69 -5.76 -10.53
N SER A 281 14.40 -5.84 -11.65
CA SER A 281 13.92 -5.26 -12.90
C SER A 281 12.59 -5.90 -13.31
N TYR A 282 11.55 -5.09 -13.51
CA TYR A 282 10.24 -5.56 -13.94
C TYR A 282 10.34 -6.27 -15.30
N ARG A 283 9.96 -7.52 -15.33
CA ARG A 283 9.84 -8.30 -16.57
C ARG A 283 8.36 -8.44 -16.89
N ALA A 284 7.86 -7.71 -17.86
CA ALA A 284 6.52 -7.94 -18.40
C ALA A 284 6.47 -9.39 -18.92
N GLY A 285 5.63 -10.23 -18.29
CA GLY A 285 5.44 -11.62 -18.71
C GLY A 285 6.17 -12.68 -17.91
N THR A 286 6.46 -12.45 -16.63
CA THR A 286 6.60 -13.58 -15.71
C THR A 286 5.20 -14.20 -15.60
N VAL A 287 4.94 -15.19 -16.45
CA VAL A 287 3.75 -16.04 -16.35
C VAL A 287 3.80 -16.60 -14.94
N LEU A 288 2.80 -16.25 -14.14
CA LEU A 288 2.59 -16.87 -12.84
C LEU A 288 2.71 -18.39 -12.99
N PRO A 289 3.31 -19.09 -12.02
CA PRO A 289 3.14 -20.52 -11.96
C PRO A 289 1.62 -20.77 -12.00
N THR A 290 1.18 -21.52 -12.97
CA THR A 290 -0.20 -21.95 -13.13
C THR A 290 -0.64 -22.55 -11.79
N ILE A 291 -1.36 -21.76 -10.97
CA ILE A 291 -2.13 -22.35 -9.88
C ILE A 291 -3.13 -23.22 -10.59
N ALA A 292 -3.09 -24.51 -10.28
CA ALA A 292 -3.83 -25.54 -10.96
C ALA A 292 -5.26 -25.08 -11.25
N ALA A 293 -5.69 -25.27 -12.50
CA ALA A 293 -7.01 -24.96 -13.04
C ALA A 293 -8.11 -25.77 -12.32
N ASN A 294 -8.43 -25.41 -11.07
CA ASN A 294 -9.54 -25.97 -10.29
C ASN A 294 -10.17 -24.94 -9.34
N ASP A 295 -9.94 -23.63 -9.52
CA ASP A 295 -10.76 -22.61 -8.88
C ASP A 295 -11.86 -22.17 -9.88
N PRO A 296 -13.15 -22.44 -9.62
CA PRO A 296 -14.24 -22.17 -10.54
C PRO A 296 -14.59 -20.66 -10.70
N THR A 297 -13.74 -19.75 -10.23
CA THR A 297 -13.99 -18.28 -10.25
C THR A 297 -13.09 -17.48 -11.19
N TYR A 298 -12.18 -18.10 -11.93
CA TYR A 298 -11.34 -17.44 -12.92
C TYR A 298 -11.75 -17.85 -14.35
N ASP A 299 -12.92 -17.39 -14.78
CA ASP A 299 -13.24 -17.42 -16.20
C ASP A 299 -12.55 -16.25 -16.88
N CYS A 300 -11.55 -16.54 -17.73
CA CYS A 300 -11.03 -15.57 -18.69
C CYS A 300 -12.17 -15.14 -19.63
N ILE A 301 -12.09 -13.92 -20.13
CA ILE A 301 -13.14 -13.31 -20.95
C ILE A 301 -12.90 -13.66 -22.42
N GLU A 302 -13.83 -14.37 -23.02
CA GLU A 302 -13.86 -14.68 -24.45
C GLU A 302 -14.57 -13.56 -25.21
N ILE A 303 -13.85 -12.79 -26.04
CA ILE A 303 -14.44 -11.67 -26.80
C ILE A 303 -15.66 -12.13 -27.62
N ASN A 304 -15.62 -13.36 -28.14
CA ASN A 304 -16.63 -13.89 -29.03
C ASN A 304 -17.76 -14.65 -28.31
N ASP A 305 -17.60 -14.98 -27.01
CA ASP A 305 -18.58 -15.84 -26.32
C ASP A 305 -19.10 -15.26 -25.01
N SER A 306 -18.31 -14.47 -24.30
CA SER A 306 -18.69 -13.90 -23.01
C SER A 306 -19.92 -12.99 -23.06
N SER A 307 -20.70 -12.97 -21.97
CA SER A 307 -21.85 -12.10 -21.77
C SER A 307 -21.49 -10.61 -21.70
N ALA A 308 -22.46 -9.72 -21.81
CA ALA A 308 -22.24 -8.28 -21.67
C ALA A 308 -21.66 -7.90 -20.29
N GLY A 309 -22.07 -8.59 -19.22
CA GLY A 309 -21.55 -8.37 -17.86
C GLY A 309 -20.10 -8.78 -17.72
N GLU A 310 -19.69 -9.89 -18.32
CA GLU A 310 -18.29 -10.34 -18.33
C GLU A 310 -17.42 -9.41 -19.17
N LEU A 311 -17.88 -9.05 -20.36
CA LEU A 311 -17.18 -8.10 -21.24
C LEU A 311 -17.00 -6.73 -20.58
N ALA A 312 -17.99 -6.27 -19.79
CA ALA A 312 -17.90 -5.00 -19.05
C ALA A 312 -16.83 -4.98 -17.96
N ARG A 313 -16.26 -6.14 -17.60
CA ARG A 313 -15.11 -6.25 -16.71
C ARG A 313 -13.78 -5.86 -17.37
N LEU A 314 -13.73 -5.87 -18.71
CA LEU A 314 -12.53 -5.44 -19.46
C LEU A 314 -12.29 -3.94 -19.31
N PRO A 315 -11.01 -3.50 -19.28
CA PRO A 315 -10.68 -2.09 -19.28
C PRO A 315 -11.38 -1.33 -20.40
N HIS A 316 -11.89 -0.16 -20.11
CA HIS A 316 -12.59 0.73 -21.07
C HIS A 316 -13.92 0.18 -21.64
N ILE A 317 -14.39 -0.98 -21.21
CA ILE A 317 -15.65 -1.58 -21.67
C ILE A 317 -16.72 -1.34 -20.62
N GLY A 318 -17.62 -0.39 -20.86
CA GLY A 318 -18.89 -0.25 -20.14
C GLY A 318 -20.00 -0.95 -20.93
N GLU A 319 -21.23 -0.98 -20.39
CA GLU A 319 -22.38 -1.70 -20.95
C GLU A 319 -22.59 -1.44 -22.46
N ALA A 320 -22.54 -0.18 -22.89
CA ALA A 320 -22.75 0.17 -24.30
C ALA A 320 -21.69 -0.40 -25.24
N ARG A 321 -20.41 -0.48 -24.78
CA ARG A 321 -19.34 -1.07 -25.57
C ARG A 321 -19.34 -2.59 -25.48
N ALA A 322 -19.72 -3.16 -24.35
CA ALA A 322 -19.95 -4.61 -24.22
C ALA A 322 -21.00 -5.08 -25.20
N GLN A 323 -22.12 -4.34 -25.32
CA GLN A 323 -23.14 -4.63 -26.31
C GLN A 323 -22.64 -4.48 -27.75
N ALA A 324 -21.83 -3.43 -28.04
CA ALA A 324 -21.24 -3.24 -29.35
C ALA A 324 -20.26 -4.36 -29.73
N ILE A 325 -19.54 -4.95 -28.73
CA ILE A 325 -18.70 -6.14 -28.96
C ILE A 325 -19.58 -7.33 -29.36
N ILE A 326 -20.69 -7.57 -28.64
CA ILE A 326 -21.61 -8.67 -28.92
C ILE A 326 -22.20 -8.52 -30.31
N ASP A 327 -22.68 -7.33 -30.66
CA ASP A 327 -23.31 -7.04 -31.94
C ASP A 327 -22.36 -7.17 -33.14
N GLY A 328 -21.06 -6.96 -32.89
CA GLY A 328 -20.02 -7.04 -33.93
C GLY A 328 -19.34 -8.42 -34.08
N ARG A 329 -19.76 -9.45 -33.33
CA ARG A 329 -19.21 -10.80 -33.41
C ARG A 329 -19.41 -11.46 -34.75
N PRO A 330 -18.45 -12.31 -35.22
CA PRO A 330 -17.23 -12.73 -34.57
C PRO A 330 -16.03 -11.76 -34.83
N TRP A 331 -15.21 -11.53 -33.81
CA TRP A 331 -13.98 -10.77 -33.87
C TRP A 331 -12.80 -11.71 -34.12
N ALA A 332 -12.01 -11.44 -35.18
CA ALA A 332 -10.86 -12.28 -35.53
C ALA A 332 -9.68 -12.16 -34.54
N LYS A 333 -9.57 -11.03 -33.85
CA LYS A 333 -8.53 -10.70 -32.87
C LYS A 333 -8.94 -9.48 -32.05
N THR A 334 -8.37 -9.30 -30.87
CA THR A 334 -8.64 -8.16 -29.96
C THR A 334 -8.45 -6.82 -30.66
N GLN A 335 -7.42 -6.67 -31.49
CA GLN A 335 -7.11 -5.43 -32.22
C GLN A 335 -8.25 -4.97 -33.16
N ALA A 336 -9.11 -5.88 -33.59
CA ALA A 336 -10.27 -5.52 -34.44
C ALA A 336 -11.34 -4.69 -33.67
N LEU A 337 -11.31 -4.70 -32.32
CA LEU A 337 -12.19 -3.89 -31.50
C LEU A 337 -11.98 -2.37 -31.67
N THR A 338 -10.92 -1.94 -32.33
CA THR A 338 -10.73 -0.53 -32.75
C THR A 338 -11.83 -0.01 -33.66
N ALA A 339 -12.60 -0.90 -34.31
CA ALA A 339 -13.78 -0.53 -35.08
C ALA A 339 -14.94 0.00 -34.21
N ILE A 340 -14.93 -0.27 -32.90
CA ILE A 340 -15.97 0.20 -31.97
C ILE A 340 -15.69 1.65 -31.57
N ARG A 341 -16.72 2.48 -31.69
CA ARG A 341 -16.62 3.91 -31.39
C ARG A 341 -16.07 4.15 -29.98
N GLY A 342 -14.92 4.86 -29.91
CA GLY A 342 -14.25 5.21 -28.67
C GLY A 342 -13.30 4.15 -28.13
N LEU A 343 -13.03 3.08 -28.88
CA LEU A 343 -11.94 2.13 -28.65
C LEU A 343 -10.85 2.38 -29.69
N GLY A 344 -9.98 3.37 -29.47
CA GLY A 344 -8.78 3.55 -30.28
C GLY A 344 -7.68 2.57 -29.88
N ASP A 345 -6.58 2.53 -30.66
CA ASP A 345 -5.47 1.58 -30.50
C ASP A 345 -4.93 1.51 -29.08
N ALA A 346 -4.78 2.64 -28.37
CA ALA A 346 -4.29 2.67 -27.00
C ALA A 346 -5.20 1.88 -26.04
N ARG A 347 -6.51 2.05 -26.16
CA ARG A 347 -7.49 1.36 -25.29
C ARG A 347 -7.62 -0.13 -25.62
N VAL A 348 -7.51 -0.47 -26.88
CA VAL A 348 -7.52 -1.88 -27.30
C VAL A 348 -6.23 -2.58 -26.84
N ASN A 349 -5.10 -1.88 -26.88
CA ASN A 349 -3.86 -2.40 -26.30
C ASN A 349 -3.97 -2.59 -24.77
N ASP A 350 -4.67 -1.70 -24.06
CA ASP A 350 -4.91 -1.88 -22.62
C ASP A 350 -5.77 -3.13 -22.35
N ILE A 351 -6.78 -3.40 -23.20
CA ILE A 351 -7.60 -4.62 -23.13
C ILE A 351 -6.75 -5.85 -23.39
N ASP A 352 -5.96 -5.84 -24.45
CA ASP A 352 -5.12 -6.98 -24.87
C ASP A 352 -4.06 -7.33 -23.81
N HIS A 353 -3.51 -6.32 -23.13
CA HIS A 353 -2.52 -6.48 -22.07
C HIS A 353 -3.11 -6.56 -20.66
N SER A 354 -4.43 -6.61 -20.52
CA SER A 354 -5.12 -6.68 -19.21
C SER A 354 -4.89 -8.01 -18.49
N GLY A 355 -4.50 -9.07 -19.23
CA GLY A 355 -4.44 -10.44 -18.72
C GLY A 355 -5.82 -11.06 -18.44
N MET A 356 -6.91 -10.38 -18.81
CA MET A 356 -8.28 -10.84 -18.57
C MET A 356 -8.87 -11.63 -19.74
N LEU A 357 -8.25 -11.57 -20.92
CA LEU A 357 -8.71 -12.29 -22.09
C LEU A 357 -8.21 -13.73 -22.10
N CYS A 358 -9.04 -14.65 -22.60
CA CYS A 358 -8.61 -15.99 -22.93
C CYS A 358 -7.63 -15.95 -24.12
N ASN A 359 -6.51 -16.64 -23.99
CA ASN A 359 -5.50 -16.79 -25.06
C ASN A 359 -5.86 -17.90 -26.05
#